data_21a517595abda2d26261465ae9fb0e2d
#
_entry.id   21a517595abda2d26261465ae9fb0e2d
#
_cell.length_a   1.000
_cell.length_b   1.000
_cell.length_c   1.000
_cell.angle_alpha   90.00
_cell.angle_beta   90.00
_cell.angle_gamma   90.00
#
_symmetry.space_group_name_H-M   'P 1'
#
loop_
_entity.id
_entity.type
_entity.pdbx_description
1 polymer ?
#
loop_
_entity_poly.entity_id
_entity_poly.type
_entity_poly.pdbx_seq_one_letter_code
_entity_poly.pdbx_strand_id
1 'polypeptide(L)'
;AGRGFGTFVSWFLLGGDIYTAYTFIAVPALVYAAGAAGFYALSYTIMVFPIVFVFAPRLWSVARARGYVSPGDFVRGRHGSQGLGLAVATTGILATMPYIALQLVGIESVLTVMGIGSPSGSAWARDLPLIIAFAVTAAYTYLAGLRAPALIAFVKDILIYLTVIVAIIYIPSRIGGWGHIFGVASAHLKTVNPATGKPYGSLVVMPAGEWAFATLALGSALALFVYPHAVTGVFAAKRRDVIRRNAALLPAYSLVLGLIALFGYMARAVPA
;
A
#
# COMPACT_ATOMS: atom_id res chain seq x y z
N ALA A 1 9.09 1.47 -20.18
CA ALA A 1 9.45 2.86 -19.80
C ALA A 1 10.87 3.26 -20.27
N GLY A 2 11.63 2.35 -20.91
CA GLY A 2 12.97 2.65 -21.48
C GLY A 2 14.01 3.11 -20.48
N ARG A 3 13.86 2.79 -19.19
CA ARG A 3 14.74 3.24 -18.10
C ARG A 3 14.94 4.76 -18.07
N GLY A 4 13.87 5.52 -18.30
CA GLY A 4 13.91 6.98 -18.42
C GLY A 4 13.50 7.73 -17.15
N PHE A 5 13.08 7.04 -16.07
CA PHE A 5 12.52 7.69 -14.91
C PHE A 5 13.61 8.37 -14.05
N GLY A 6 13.52 9.71 -13.96
CA GLY A 6 14.33 10.54 -13.08
C GLY A 6 13.85 10.48 -11.62
N THR A 7 14.55 11.18 -10.72
CA THR A 7 14.24 11.18 -9.28
C THR A 7 12.79 11.56 -8.98
N PHE A 8 12.28 12.62 -9.61
CA PHE A 8 10.92 13.12 -9.40
C PHE A 8 9.85 12.10 -9.81
N VAL A 9 9.92 11.57 -11.04
CA VAL A 9 8.95 10.58 -11.52
C VAL A 9 9.04 9.29 -10.72
N SER A 10 10.25 8.84 -10.37
CA SER A 10 10.44 7.66 -9.52
C SER A 10 9.92 7.87 -8.10
N TRP A 11 10.01 9.09 -7.56
CA TRP A 11 9.44 9.47 -6.26
C TRP A 11 7.94 9.21 -6.23
N PHE A 12 7.19 9.78 -7.17
CA PHE A 12 5.74 9.61 -7.23
C PHE A 12 5.33 8.19 -7.60
N LEU A 13 6.07 7.52 -8.48
CA LEU A 13 5.76 6.14 -8.85
C LEU A 13 5.95 5.18 -7.65
N LEU A 14 7.11 5.22 -7.00
CA LEU A 14 7.42 4.33 -5.88
C LEU A 14 6.68 4.74 -4.60
N GLY A 15 6.47 6.03 -4.38
CA GLY A 15 5.68 6.55 -3.27
C GLY A 15 4.20 6.26 -3.47
N GLY A 16 3.70 6.46 -4.68
CA GLY A 16 2.32 6.17 -5.04
C GLY A 16 1.94 4.70 -4.92
N ASP A 17 2.89 3.78 -5.01
CA ASP A 17 2.68 2.35 -4.75
C ASP A 17 2.32 2.06 -3.27
N ILE A 18 2.64 2.98 -2.34
CA ILE A 18 2.28 2.85 -0.92
C ILE A 18 0.80 3.22 -0.72
N TYR A 19 0.28 4.19 -1.47
CA TYR A 19 -1.08 4.69 -1.31
C TYR A 19 -2.07 3.96 -2.21
N THR A 20 -2.63 2.90 -1.68
CA THR A 20 -3.55 1.98 -2.37
C THR A 20 -4.83 1.81 -1.57
N ALA A 21 -5.78 1.02 -2.04
CA ALA A 21 -6.96 0.65 -1.27
C ALA A 21 -6.59 -0.01 0.07
N TYR A 22 -5.49 -0.76 0.13
CA TYR A 22 -4.97 -1.29 1.40
C TYR A 22 -4.70 -0.16 2.41
N THR A 23 -4.07 0.91 1.99
CA THR A 23 -3.70 2.05 2.85
C THR A 23 -4.94 2.79 3.37
N PHE A 24 -5.95 3.02 2.52
CA PHE A 24 -7.12 3.83 2.88
C PHE A 24 -8.24 3.05 3.55
N ILE A 25 -8.33 1.74 3.31
CA ILE A 25 -9.42 0.90 3.82
C ILE A 25 -8.89 -0.10 4.84
N ALA A 26 -7.92 -0.94 4.45
CA ALA A 26 -7.49 -2.03 5.31
C ALA A 26 -6.69 -1.54 6.54
N VAL A 27 -5.81 -0.56 6.38
CA VAL A 27 -5.02 -0.04 7.51
C VAL A 27 -5.89 0.65 8.55
N PRO A 28 -6.78 1.61 8.22
CA PRO A 28 -7.73 2.16 9.18
C PRO A 28 -8.67 1.11 9.77
N ALA A 29 -9.12 0.12 8.99
CA ALA A 29 -9.97 -0.96 9.51
C ALA A 29 -9.23 -1.81 10.55
N LEU A 30 -7.93 -2.10 10.35
CA LEU A 30 -7.10 -2.79 11.34
C LEU A 30 -6.91 -1.97 12.61
N VAL A 31 -6.68 -0.67 12.49
CA VAL A 31 -6.58 0.24 13.64
C VAL A 31 -7.91 0.34 14.37
N TYR A 32 -9.03 0.41 13.64
CA TYR A 32 -10.37 0.36 14.19
C TYR A 32 -10.64 -0.92 14.98
N ALA A 33 -10.19 -2.08 14.45
CA ALA A 33 -10.46 -3.39 15.03
C ALA A 33 -9.49 -3.78 16.16
N ALA A 34 -8.19 -3.45 16.03
CA ALA A 34 -7.13 -3.98 16.89
C ALA A 34 -6.19 -2.90 17.49
N GLY A 35 -6.46 -1.62 17.22
CA GLY A 35 -5.68 -0.51 17.76
C GLY A 35 -4.25 -0.46 17.24
N ALA A 36 -3.29 -0.34 18.15
CA ALA A 36 -1.87 -0.16 17.81
C ALA A 36 -1.29 -1.25 16.91
N ALA A 37 -1.81 -2.47 16.96
CA ALA A 37 -1.37 -3.55 16.06
C ALA A 37 -1.49 -3.18 14.58
N GLY A 38 -2.50 -2.37 14.19
CA GLY A 38 -2.67 -1.90 12.81
C GLY A 38 -1.54 -0.99 12.30
N PHE A 39 -0.77 -0.37 13.20
CA PHE A 39 0.36 0.49 12.81
C PHE A 39 1.60 -0.28 12.32
N TYR A 40 1.58 -1.63 12.30
CA TYR A 40 2.63 -2.38 11.63
C TYR A 40 2.80 -1.95 10.16
N ALA A 41 1.71 -1.47 9.55
CA ALA A 41 1.72 -0.96 8.17
C ALA A 41 2.68 0.22 8.00
N LEU A 42 2.73 1.14 8.97
CA LEU A 42 3.71 2.22 9.01
C LEU A 42 5.12 1.68 9.20
N SER A 43 5.30 0.73 10.11
CA SER A 43 6.61 0.18 10.44
C SER A 43 7.27 -0.51 9.25
N TYR A 44 6.55 -1.39 8.53
CA TYR A 44 7.13 -2.09 7.41
C TYR A 44 7.46 -1.17 6.22
N THR A 45 6.65 -0.14 5.98
CA THR A 45 6.92 0.82 4.90
C THR A 45 8.14 1.71 5.21
N ILE A 46 8.48 1.93 6.48
CA ILE A 46 9.74 2.57 6.85
C ILE A 46 10.90 1.59 6.70
N MET A 47 10.74 0.34 7.20
CA MET A 47 11.81 -0.66 7.23
C MET A 47 12.25 -1.12 5.83
N VAL A 48 11.37 -1.10 4.82
CA VAL A 48 11.73 -1.49 3.45
C VAL A 48 12.76 -0.57 2.82
N PHE A 49 12.77 0.72 3.13
CA PHE A 49 13.63 1.69 2.44
C PHE A 49 15.13 1.54 2.73
N PRO A 50 15.61 1.25 3.94
CA PRO A 50 16.99 0.82 4.16
C PRO A 50 17.39 -0.39 3.31
N ILE A 51 16.50 -1.38 3.17
CA ILE A 51 16.71 -2.56 2.33
C ILE A 51 16.83 -2.14 0.86
N VAL A 52 15.90 -1.32 0.36
CA VAL A 52 15.94 -0.75 -1.00
C VAL A 52 17.23 0.04 -1.23
N PHE A 53 17.63 0.88 -0.26
CA PHE A 53 18.84 1.70 -0.37
C PHE A 53 20.12 0.86 -0.59
N VAL A 54 20.23 -0.28 0.09
CA VAL A 54 21.41 -1.15 0.03
C VAL A 54 21.36 -2.09 -1.18
N PHE A 55 20.23 -2.75 -1.41
CA PHE A 55 20.14 -3.87 -2.36
C PHE A 55 19.68 -3.45 -3.75
N ALA A 56 18.71 -2.54 -3.86
CA ALA A 56 18.10 -2.22 -5.14
C ALA A 56 19.07 -1.55 -6.14
N PRO A 57 20.03 -0.68 -5.76
CA PRO A 57 21.01 -0.15 -6.70
C PRO A 57 21.94 -1.21 -7.29
N ARG A 58 22.26 -2.26 -6.51
CA ARG A 58 23.07 -3.40 -7.00
C ARG A 58 22.26 -4.24 -7.96
N LEU A 59 21.03 -4.59 -7.60
CA LEU A 59 20.09 -5.32 -8.43
C LEU A 59 19.85 -4.60 -9.77
N TRP A 60 19.63 -3.29 -9.73
CA TRP A 60 19.48 -2.44 -10.91
C TRP A 60 20.72 -2.47 -11.81
N SER A 61 21.93 -2.41 -11.25
CA SER A 61 23.16 -2.42 -12.03
C SER A 61 23.33 -3.72 -12.81
N VAL A 62 23.04 -4.85 -12.18
CA VAL A 62 23.06 -6.17 -12.84
C VAL A 62 21.98 -6.27 -13.92
N ALA A 63 20.75 -5.84 -13.59
CA ALA A 63 19.63 -5.85 -14.53
C ALA A 63 19.89 -4.97 -15.75
N ARG A 64 20.53 -3.81 -15.55
CA ARG A 64 20.92 -2.93 -16.66
C ARG A 64 21.99 -3.56 -17.55
N ALA A 65 23.04 -4.12 -16.96
CA ALA A 65 24.15 -4.72 -17.71
C ALA A 65 23.69 -5.92 -18.55
N ARG A 66 22.69 -6.66 -18.08
CA ARG A 66 22.21 -7.89 -18.71
C ARG A 66 20.87 -7.74 -19.44
N GLY A 67 20.29 -6.55 -19.49
CA GLY A 67 19.03 -6.29 -20.17
C GLY A 67 17.78 -6.82 -19.46
N TYR A 68 17.87 -7.24 -18.19
CA TYR A 68 16.74 -7.78 -17.45
C TYR A 68 15.67 -6.72 -17.19
N VAL A 69 14.39 -7.08 -17.34
CA VAL A 69 13.24 -6.18 -17.15
C VAL A 69 12.26 -6.67 -16.08
N SER A 70 12.39 -7.93 -15.66
CA SER A 70 11.54 -8.57 -14.67
C SER A 70 12.34 -9.37 -13.63
N PRO A 71 11.76 -9.67 -12.45
CA PRO A 71 12.36 -10.60 -11.48
C PRO A 71 12.64 -11.98 -12.07
N GLY A 72 11.75 -12.50 -12.93
CA GLY A 72 11.93 -13.78 -13.62
C GLY A 72 13.16 -13.79 -14.54
N ASP A 73 13.40 -12.68 -15.27
CA ASP A 73 14.61 -12.55 -16.10
C ASP A 73 15.89 -12.60 -15.26
N PHE A 74 15.88 -11.91 -14.11
CA PHE A 74 17.03 -11.90 -13.20
C PHE A 74 17.36 -13.30 -12.70
N VAL A 75 16.35 -14.06 -12.23
CA VAL A 75 16.55 -15.42 -11.70
C VAL A 75 16.96 -16.37 -12.81
N ARG A 76 16.32 -16.32 -13.98
CA ARG A 76 16.71 -17.11 -15.15
C ARG A 76 18.16 -16.86 -15.54
N GLY A 77 18.55 -15.60 -15.62
CA GLY A 77 19.91 -15.25 -16.01
C GLY A 77 20.98 -15.56 -14.94
N ARG A 78 20.59 -15.55 -13.65
CA ARG A 78 21.49 -15.88 -12.54
C ARG A 78 21.77 -17.38 -12.43
N HIS A 79 20.75 -18.21 -12.67
CA HIS A 79 20.80 -19.66 -12.44
C HIS A 79 20.84 -20.48 -13.74
N GLY A 80 20.74 -19.84 -14.92
CA GLY A 80 20.70 -20.54 -16.21
C GLY A 80 19.46 -21.42 -16.39
N SER A 81 18.44 -21.27 -15.56
CA SER A 81 17.26 -22.13 -15.53
C SER A 81 15.99 -21.38 -15.95
N GLN A 82 15.40 -21.82 -17.07
CA GLN A 82 14.12 -21.30 -17.54
C GLN A 82 12.97 -21.68 -16.60
N GLY A 83 13.02 -22.88 -16.01
CA GLY A 83 12.03 -23.35 -15.05
C GLY A 83 11.98 -22.49 -13.79
N LEU A 84 13.13 -22.07 -13.24
CA LEU A 84 13.18 -21.14 -12.10
C LEU A 84 12.64 -19.75 -12.46
N GLY A 85 12.94 -19.25 -13.67
CA GLY A 85 12.36 -17.99 -14.15
C GLY A 85 10.83 -18.05 -14.24
N LEU A 86 10.29 -19.15 -14.75
CA LEU A 86 8.85 -19.39 -14.84
C LEU A 86 8.22 -19.53 -13.44
N ALA A 87 8.86 -20.27 -12.52
CA ALA A 87 8.38 -20.41 -11.15
C ALA A 87 8.26 -19.05 -10.45
N VAL A 88 9.27 -18.17 -10.58
CA VAL A 88 9.22 -16.80 -10.03
C VAL A 88 8.11 -15.98 -10.66
N ALA A 89 7.92 -16.06 -11.97
CA ALA A 89 6.84 -15.34 -12.66
C ALA A 89 5.46 -15.81 -12.18
N THR A 90 5.24 -17.13 -12.11
CA THR A 90 3.98 -17.73 -11.64
C THR A 90 3.70 -17.36 -10.18
N THR A 91 4.69 -17.48 -9.30
CA THR A 91 4.56 -17.06 -7.89
C THR A 91 4.23 -15.58 -7.78
N GLY A 92 4.87 -14.73 -8.59
CA GLY A 92 4.57 -13.29 -8.63
C GLY A 92 3.13 -12.99 -9.06
N ILE A 93 2.61 -13.70 -10.05
CA ILE A 93 1.22 -13.57 -10.50
C ILE A 93 0.28 -13.99 -9.37
N LEU A 94 0.46 -15.17 -8.79
CA LEU A 94 -0.38 -15.69 -7.70
C LEU A 94 -0.35 -14.76 -6.47
N ALA A 95 0.81 -14.24 -6.11
CA ALA A 95 0.96 -13.31 -4.99
C ALA A 95 0.27 -11.95 -5.23
N THR A 96 0.16 -11.53 -6.50
CA THR A 96 -0.48 -10.24 -6.85
C THR A 96 -2.01 -10.36 -6.94
N MET A 97 -2.59 -11.53 -7.14
CA MET A 97 -4.03 -11.70 -7.26
C MET A 97 -4.84 -11.22 -6.05
N PRO A 98 -4.51 -11.61 -4.79
CA PRO A 98 -5.20 -11.08 -3.61
C PRO A 98 -5.04 -9.56 -3.47
N TYR A 99 -3.90 -9.02 -3.87
CA TYR A 99 -3.64 -7.59 -3.86
C TYR A 99 -4.54 -6.84 -4.86
N ILE A 100 -4.71 -7.37 -6.08
CA ILE A 100 -5.64 -6.82 -7.08
C ILE A 100 -7.09 -6.90 -6.57
N ALA A 101 -7.49 -8.03 -5.99
CA ALA A 101 -8.82 -8.18 -5.40
C ALA A 101 -9.11 -7.10 -4.35
N LEU A 102 -8.15 -6.81 -3.48
CA LEU A 102 -8.28 -5.72 -2.49
C LEU A 102 -8.45 -4.34 -3.14
N GLN A 103 -7.79 -4.07 -4.27
CA GLN A 103 -7.97 -2.82 -5.00
C GLN A 103 -9.39 -2.72 -5.56
N LEU A 104 -9.96 -3.83 -6.08
CA LEU A 104 -11.33 -3.87 -6.57
C LEU A 104 -12.35 -3.61 -5.45
N VAL A 105 -12.17 -4.22 -4.28
CA VAL A 105 -12.99 -3.93 -3.08
C VAL A 105 -12.91 -2.47 -2.70
N GLY A 106 -11.71 -1.86 -2.82
CA GLY A 106 -11.53 -0.43 -2.59
C GLY A 106 -12.33 0.44 -3.54
N ILE A 107 -12.29 0.14 -4.84
CA ILE A 107 -13.07 0.86 -5.86
C ILE A 107 -14.56 0.69 -5.59
N GLU A 108 -15.02 -0.54 -5.32
CA GLU A 108 -16.42 -0.83 -4.99
C GLU A 108 -16.90 -0.02 -3.79
N SER A 109 -16.09 0.04 -2.73
CA SER A 109 -16.42 0.83 -1.52
C SER A 109 -16.59 2.32 -1.83
N VAL A 110 -15.71 2.89 -2.66
CA VAL A 110 -15.81 4.30 -3.07
C VAL A 110 -17.05 4.54 -3.93
N LEU A 111 -17.30 3.68 -4.92
CA LEU A 111 -18.48 3.80 -5.79
C LEU A 111 -19.77 3.73 -4.97
N THR A 112 -19.84 2.82 -4.00
CA THR A 112 -21.00 2.69 -3.09
C THR A 112 -21.24 3.96 -2.27
N VAL A 113 -20.18 4.54 -1.69
CA VAL A 113 -20.27 5.80 -0.93
C VAL A 113 -20.70 6.97 -1.82
N MET A 114 -20.28 6.98 -3.10
CA MET A 114 -20.70 7.99 -4.08
C MET A 114 -22.12 7.77 -4.60
N GLY A 115 -22.82 6.70 -4.20
CA GLY A 115 -24.14 6.34 -4.70
C GLY A 115 -24.14 5.82 -6.14
N ILE A 116 -22.98 5.39 -6.63
CA ILE A 116 -22.83 4.82 -7.97
C ILE A 116 -22.98 3.30 -7.88
N GLY A 117 -23.92 2.76 -8.62
CA GLY A 117 -24.35 1.37 -8.51
C GLY A 117 -25.59 1.23 -7.64
N SER A 118 -26.31 0.14 -7.80
CA SER A 118 -27.52 -0.13 -7.02
C SER A 118 -27.25 -1.29 -6.07
N PRO A 119 -27.10 -1.04 -4.74
CA PRO A 119 -26.91 -2.11 -3.76
C PRO A 119 -28.06 -3.15 -3.74
N SER A 120 -29.26 -2.70 -4.11
CA SER A 120 -30.48 -3.51 -4.18
C SER A 120 -30.83 -3.99 -5.59
N GLY A 121 -30.00 -3.69 -6.60
CA GLY A 121 -30.20 -4.07 -7.98
C GLY A 121 -29.75 -5.51 -8.29
N SER A 122 -29.87 -5.90 -9.56
CA SER A 122 -29.29 -7.16 -10.05
C SER A 122 -27.75 -7.14 -9.86
N ALA A 123 -27.12 -8.31 -9.78
CA ALA A 123 -25.67 -8.45 -9.70
C ALA A 123 -24.96 -7.62 -10.79
N TRP A 124 -25.49 -7.60 -12.00
CA TRP A 124 -24.99 -6.79 -13.10
C TRP A 124 -25.04 -5.28 -12.83
N ALA A 125 -26.15 -4.77 -12.28
CA ALA A 125 -26.29 -3.35 -11.98
C ALA A 125 -25.33 -2.90 -10.88
N ARG A 126 -24.98 -3.80 -9.96
CA ARG A 126 -23.99 -3.54 -8.91
C ARG A 126 -22.56 -3.58 -9.43
N ASP A 127 -22.22 -4.58 -10.23
CA ASP A 127 -20.84 -4.87 -10.60
C ASP A 127 -20.40 -4.10 -11.88
N LEU A 128 -21.35 -3.65 -12.72
CA LEU A 128 -21.06 -2.95 -13.98
C LEU A 128 -20.15 -1.70 -13.82
N PRO A 129 -20.37 -0.80 -12.85
CA PRO A 129 -19.48 0.36 -12.65
C PRO A 129 -18.05 -0.08 -12.32
N LEU A 130 -17.88 -1.14 -11.52
CA LEU A 130 -16.59 -1.71 -11.18
C LEU A 130 -15.89 -2.32 -12.40
N ILE A 131 -16.63 -3.05 -13.22
CA ILE A 131 -16.12 -3.65 -14.48
C ILE A 131 -15.65 -2.54 -15.43
N ILE A 132 -16.42 -1.47 -15.59
CA ILE A 132 -16.04 -0.33 -16.44
C ILE A 132 -14.77 0.35 -15.91
N ALA A 133 -14.71 0.64 -14.61
CA ALA A 133 -13.54 1.26 -14.00
C ALA A 133 -12.27 0.40 -14.19
N PHE A 134 -12.41 -0.91 -14.01
CA PHE A 134 -11.31 -1.86 -14.23
C PHE A 134 -10.90 -1.92 -15.70
N ALA A 135 -11.85 -2.00 -16.62
CA ALA A 135 -11.59 -2.05 -18.07
C ALA A 135 -10.86 -0.78 -18.55
N VAL A 136 -11.27 0.39 -18.09
CA VAL A 136 -10.60 1.66 -18.38
C VAL A 136 -9.16 1.65 -17.87
N THR A 137 -8.97 1.19 -16.61
CA THR A 137 -7.64 1.08 -15.99
C THR A 137 -6.73 0.12 -16.77
N ALA A 138 -7.25 -1.04 -17.15
CA ALA A 138 -6.52 -2.02 -17.94
C ALA A 138 -6.15 -1.47 -19.32
N ALA A 139 -7.08 -0.81 -20.00
CA ALA A 139 -6.87 -0.24 -21.32
C ALA A 139 -5.76 0.82 -21.35
N TYR A 140 -5.81 1.82 -20.47
CA TYR A 140 -4.75 2.84 -20.46
C TYR A 140 -3.39 2.28 -20.01
N THR A 141 -3.38 1.31 -19.10
CA THR A 141 -2.13 0.66 -18.66
C THR A 141 -1.52 -0.15 -19.80
N TYR A 142 -2.34 -0.88 -20.56
CA TYR A 142 -1.90 -1.64 -21.72
C TYR A 142 -1.31 -0.72 -22.81
N LEU A 143 -1.98 0.39 -23.12
CA LEU A 143 -1.57 1.32 -24.17
C LEU A 143 -0.32 2.14 -23.82
N ALA A 144 -0.21 2.64 -22.59
CA ALA A 144 0.84 3.57 -22.18
C ALA A 144 1.93 2.94 -21.30
N GLY A 145 1.77 1.68 -20.88
CA GLY A 145 2.70 1.00 -19.98
C GLY A 145 2.90 1.76 -18.69
N LEU A 146 4.10 1.75 -18.11
CA LEU A 146 4.41 2.40 -16.83
C LEU A 146 4.36 3.94 -16.86
N ARG A 147 4.23 4.58 -18.03
CA ARG A 147 4.17 6.05 -18.11
C ARG A 147 2.85 6.61 -17.60
N ALA A 148 1.73 5.96 -17.94
CA ALA A 148 0.43 6.41 -17.47
C ALA A 148 0.28 6.31 -15.95
N PRO A 149 0.56 5.17 -15.29
CA PRO A 149 0.56 5.09 -13.84
C PRO A 149 1.45 6.13 -13.17
N ALA A 150 2.64 6.44 -13.73
CA ALA A 150 3.54 7.43 -13.17
C ALA A 150 2.98 8.86 -13.20
N LEU A 151 2.26 9.24 -14.25
CA LEU A 151 1.61 10.55 -14.36
C LEU A 151 0.38 10.64 -13.46
N ILE A 152 -0.42 9.56 -13.40
CA ILE A 152 -1.58 9.47 -12.51
C ILE A 152 -1.14 9.53 -11.05
N ALA A 153 -0.03 8.87 -10.68
CA ALA A 153 0.52 8.89 -9.32
C ALA A 153 0.78 10.32 -8.85
N PHE A 154 1.30 11.20 -9.70
CA PHE A 154 1.54 12.61 -9.35
C PHE A 154 0.24 13.32 -8.92
N VAL A 155 -0.81 13.26 -9.73
CA VAL A 155 -2.11 13.88 -9.42
C VAL A 155 -2.75 13.23 -8.20
N LYS A 156 -2.72 11.89 -8.15
CA LYS A 156 -3.26 11.10 -7.04
C LYS A 156 -2.62 11.51 -5.72
N ASP A 157 -1.32 11.58 -5.65
CA ASP A 157 -0.60 11.85 -4.40
C ASP A 157 -0.85 13.27 -3.88
N ILE A 158 -0.96 14.27 -4.76
CA ILE A 158 -1.35 15.63 -4.36
C ILE A 158 -2.75 15.64 -3.74
N LEU A 159 -3.71 14.97 -4.38
CA LEU A 159 -5.08 14.87 -3.86
C LEU A 159 -5.12 14.12 -2.52
N ILE A 160 -4.32 13.07 -2.37
CA ILE A 160 -4.19 12.32 -1.12
C ILE A 160 -3.66 13.21 0.00
N TYR A 161 -2.55 13.91 -0.23
CA TYR A 161 -1.99 14.80 0.78
C TYR A 161 -2.99 15.87 1.21
N LEU A 162 -3.63 16.53 0.25
CA LEU A 162 -4.64 17.54 0.54
C LEU A 162 -5.77 16.96 1.38
N THR A 163 -6.35 15.84 0.94
CA THR A 163 -7.47 15.20 1.63
C THR A 163 -7.09 14.75 3.04
N VAL A 164 -5.94 14.11 3.21
CA VAL A 164 -5.48 13.60 4.52
C VAL A 164 -5.21 14.75 5.48
N ILE A 165 -4.52 15.80 5.03
CA ILE A 165 -4.23 16.97 5.88
C ILE A 165 -5.52 17.66 6.32
N VAL A 166 -6.45 17.89 5.39
CA VAL A 166 -7.75 18.48 5.72
C VAL A 166 -8.52 17.59 6.69
N ALA A 167 -8.61 16.29 6.43
CA ALA A 167 -9.38 15.36 7.25
C ALA A 167 -8.80 15.24 8.68
N ILE A 168 -7.46 15.18 8.82
CA ILE A 168 -6.77 15.04 10.12
C ILE A 168 -6.97 16.28 11.03
N ILE A 169 -7.23 17.42 10.44
CA ILE A 169 -7.49 18.67 11.17
C ILE A 169 -9.00 18.83 11.39
N TYR A 170 -9.80 18.68 10.33
CA TYR A 170 -11.23 18.99 10.34
C TYR A 170 -12.06 17.96 11.13
N ILE A 171 -11.83 16.66 10.93
CA ILE A 171 -12.66 15.62 11.57
C ILE A 171 -12.54 15.70 13.10
N PRO A 172 -11.34 15.72 13.71
CA PRO A 172 -11.23 15.83 15.16
C PRO A 172 -11.91 17.09 15.74
N SER A 173 -11.82 18.21 15.02
CA SER A 173 -12.48 19.45 15.49
C SER A 173 -14.01 19.35 15.56
N ARG A 174 -14.59 18.40 14.80
CA ARG A 174 -16.06 18.17 14.76
C ARG A 174 -16.55 17.10 15.71
N ILE A 175 -15.68 16.18 16.14
CA ILE A 175 -16.04 15.02 16.97
C ILE A 175 -15.42 15.05 18.37
N GLY A 176 -15.17 16.23 18.91
CA GLY A 176 -14.72 16.41 20.31
C GLY A 176 -13.21 16.38 20.52
N GLY A 177 -12.41 16.46 19.45
CA GLY A 177 -10.96 16.53 19.51
C GLY A 177 -10.25 15.19 19.73
N TRP A 178 -8.93 15.22 19.66
CA TRP A 178 -8.10 14.03 19.78
C TRP A 178 -8.22 13.32 21.13
N GLY A 179 -8.42 14.08 22.22
CA GLY A 179 -8.62 13.50 23.57
C GLY A 179 -9.87 12.63 23.62
N HIS A 180 -10.98 13.08 23.05
CA HIS A 180 -12.22 12.31 22.95
C HIS A 180 -12.01 11.06 22.06
N ILE A 181 -11.41 11.21 20.88
CA ILE A 181 -11.16 10.12 19.94
C ILE A 181 -10.38 8.99 20.60
N PHE A 182 -9.23 9.30 21.22
CA PHE A 182 -8.41 8.29 21.90
C PHE A 182 -9.10 7.73 23.15
N GLY A 183 -9.90 8.51 23.87
CA GLY A 183 -10.71 8.05 24.99
C GLY A 183 -11.71 6.97 24.58
N VAL A 184 -12.52 7.24 23.55
CA VAL A 184 -13.50 6.28 23.00
C VAL A 184 -12.81 5.04 22.43
N ALA A 185 -11.74 5.22 21.66
CA ALA A 185 -10.98 4.12 21.10
C ALA A 185 -10.40 3.22 22.21
N SER A 186 -9.80 3.82 23.24
CA SER A 186 -9.23 3.08 24.38
C SER A 186 -10.29 2.29 25.15
N ALA A 187 -11.45 2.90 25.40
CA ALA A 187 -12.55 2.24 26.09
C ALA A 187 -13.03 1.01 25.33
N HIS A 188 -13.24 1.14 24.01
CA HIS A 188 -13.69 0.01 23.19
C HIS A 188 -12.62 -1.10 23.08
N LEU A 189 -11.36 -0.73 22.81
CA LEU A 189 -10.29 -1.73 22.63
C LEU A 189 -10.06 -2.60 23.87
N LYS A 190 -10.39 -2.11 25.07
CA LYS A 190 -10.33 -2.87 26.31
C LYS A 190 -11.49 -3.84 26.51
N THR A 191 -12.60 -3.70 25.74
CA THR A 191 -13.71 -4.65 25.84
C THR A 191 -13.31 -6.02 25.31
N VAL A 192 -13.92 -7.07 25.86
CA VAL A 192 -13.63 -8.45 25.49
C VAL A 192 -14.29 -8.79 24.16
N ASN A 193 -13.52 -9.29 23.23
CA ASN A 193 -14.03 -9.84 21.97
C ASN A 193 -14.71 -11.20 22.26
N PRO A 194 -16.02 -11.34 22.00
CA PRO A 194 -16.75 -12.57 22.29
C PRO A 194 -16.21 -13.82 21.58
N ALA A 195 -15.58 -13.63 20.40
CA ALA A 195 -15.06 -14.75 19.62
C ALA A 195 -13.74 -15.29 20.16
N THR A 196 -12.94 -14.47 20.86
CA THR A 196 -11.58 -14.85 21.31
C THR A 196 -11.44 -14.89 22.83
N GLY A 197 -12.39 -14.31 23.57
CA GLY A 197 -12.30 -14.15 25.03
C GLY A 197 -11.20 -13.18 25.49
N LYS A 198 -10.59 -12.40 24.57
CA LYS A 198 -9.50 -11.46 24.85
C LYS A 198 -9.93 -10.04 24.50
N PRO A 199 -9.28 -9.00 25.02
CA PRO A 199 -9.50 -7.62 24.58
C PRO A 199 -9.32 -7.50 23.07
N TYR A 200 -10.10 -6.60 22.42
CA TYR A 200 -9.93 -6.31 21.00
C TYR A 200 -8.52 -5.81 20.67
N GLY A 201 -7.92 -5.01 21.56
CA GLY A 201 -6.58 -4.49 21.39
C GLY A 201 -6.20 -3.44 22.43
N SER A 202 -5.26 -2.57 22.05
CA SER A 202 -4.78 -1.47 22.88
C SER A 202 -4.31 -0.31 22.01
N LEU A 203 -4.17 0.89 22.62
CA LEU A 203 -3.54 2.05 21.97
C LEU A 203 -2.01 1.91 21.85
N VAL A 204 -1.42 0.94 22.55
CA VAL A 204 0.01 0.60 22.46
C VAL A 204 0.15 -0.90 22.19
N VAL A 205 1.23 -1.30 21.54
CA VAL A 205 1.51 -2.73 21.35
C VAL A 205 1.85 -3.31 22.72
N MET A 206 1.12 -4.34 23.13
CA MET A 206 1.34 -4.99 24.42
C MET A 206 2.61 -5.87 24.37
N PRO A 207 3.38 -6.01 25.46
CA PRO A 207 4.63 -6.78 25.49
C PRO A 207 4.53 -8.18 24.91
N ALA A 208 3.43 -8.89 25.17
CA ALA A 208 3.18 -10.21 24.61
C ALA A 208 3.01 -10.24 23.07
N GLY A 209 2.73 -9.08 22.45
CA GLY A 209 2.52 -8.93 21.00
C GLY A 209 3.71 -8.31 20.25
N GLU A 210 4.74 -7.85 20.94
CA GLU A 210 5.86 -7.11 20.32
C GLU A 210 6.61 -7.94 19.29
N TRP A 211 6.91 -9.20 19.58
CA TRP A 211 7.58 -10.09 18.63
C TRP A 211 6.73 -10.40 17.39
N ALA A 212 5.42 -10.61 17.59
CA ALA A 212 4.50 -10.82 16.49
C ALA A 212 4.41 -9.57 15.60
N PHE A 213 4.36 -8.38 16.20
CA PHE A 213 4.38 -7.11 15.50
C PHE A 213 5.68 -6.91 14.71
N ALA A 214 6.84 -7.15 15.34
CA ALA A 214 8.15 -6.99 14.73
C ALA A 214 8.36 -7.97 13.56
N THR A 215 8.00 -9.24 13.74
CA THR A 215 8.11 -10.25 12.65
C THR A 215 7.16 -9.97 11.50
N LEU A 216 5.93 -9.52 11.78
CA LEU A 216 4.98 -9.11 10.76
C LEU A 216 5.49 -7.91 9.97
N ALA A 217 6.02 -6.89 10.65
CA ALA A 217 6.59 -5.71 10.02
C ALA A 217 7.81 -6.06 9.16
N LEU A 218 8.74 -6.86 9.67
CA LEU A 218 9.92 -7.29 8.91
C LEU A 218 9.53 -8.16 7.71
N GLY A 219 8.67 -9.15 7.91
CA GLY A 219 8.20 -10.02 6.83
C GLY A 219 7.48 -9.24 5.73
N SER A 220 6.65 -8.27 6.09
CA SER A 220 5.97 -7.38 5.14
C SER A 220 6.94 -6.46 4.40
N ALA A 221 7.99 -5.95 5.05
CA ALA A 221 9.03 -5.15 4.41
C ALA A 221 9.81 -5.96 3.36
N LEU A 222 10.17 -7.20 3.69
CA LEU A 222 10.84 -8.10 2.75
C LEU A 222 9.93 -8.49 1.58
N ALA A 223 8.65 -8.76 1.86
CA ALA A 223 7.66 -9.03 0.82
C ALA A 223 7.51 -7.86 -0.15
N LEU A 224 7.38 -6.63 0.36
CA LEU A 224 7.27 -5.42 -0.46
C LEU A 224 8.52 -5.23 -1.35
N PHE A 225 9.71 -5.48 -0.81
CA PHE A 225 10.96 -5.37 -1.57
C PHE A 225 11.00 -6.31 -2.79
N VAL A 226 10.47 -7.53 -2.67
CA VAL A 226 10.50 -8.54 -3.75
C VAL A 226 9.25 -8.54 -4.62
N TYR A 227 8.26 -7.72 -4.34
CA TYR A 227 7.03 -7.66 -5.13
C TYR A 227 7.34 -7.33 -6.59
N PRO A 228 6.71 -8.01 -7.58
CA PRO A 228 7.05 -7.86 -9.01
C PRO A 228 6.97 -6.42 -9.51
N HIS A 229 5.94 -5.65 -9.10
CA HIS A 229 5.78 -4.26 -9.51
C HIS A 229 6.85 -3.35 -8.88
N ALA A 230 7.22 -3.57 -7.61
CA ALA A 230 8.27 -2.80 -6.94
C ALA A 230 9.63 -3.02 -7.62
N VAL A 231 10.00 -4.28 -7.91
CA VAL A 231 11.23 -4.60 -8.63
C VAL A 231 11.24 -4.02 -10.04
N THR A 232 10.11 -4.09 -10.76
CA THR A 232 9.98 -3.52 -12.10
C THR A 232 10.10 -1.98 -12.07
N GLY A 233 9.54 -1.34 -11.06
CA GLY A 233 9.69 0.09 -10.79
C GLY A 233 11.15 0.49 -10.57
N VAL A 234 11.89 -0.29 -9.79
CA VAL A 234 13.35 -0.12 -9.60
C VAL A 234 14.08 -0.24 -10.93
N PHE A 235 13.77 -1.26 -11.75
CA PHE A 235 14.43 -1.45 -13.06
C PHE A 235 14.12 -0.34 -14.07
N ALA A 236 13.02 0.37 -13.92
CA ALA A 236 12.63 1.51 -14.77
C ALA A 236 13.41 2.80 -14.47
N ALA A 237 14.12 2.89 -13.35
CA ALA A 237 14.91 4.05 -12.97
C ALA A 237 16.05 4.34 -13.97
N LYS A 238 16.33 5.63 -14.21
CA LYS A 238 17.36 6.07 -15.16
C LYS A 238 18.78 5.73 -14.69
N ARG A 239 19.03 5.85 -13.38
CA ARG A 239 20.36 5.64 -12.77
C ARG A 239 20.18 5.09 -11.35
N ARG A 240 21.23 4.44 -10.84
CA ARG A 240 21.21 3.84 -9.50
C ARG A 240 21.17 4.87 -8.36
N ASP A 241 21.71 6.07 -8.58
CA ASP A 241 21.63 7.18 -7.61
C ASP A 241 20.21 7.74 -7.47
N VAL A 242 19.38 7.65 -8.51
CA VAL A 242 17.93 7.93 -8.43
C VAL A 242 17.27 7.00 -7.40
N ILE A 243 17.60 5.71 -7.43
CA ILE A 243 17.06 4.73 -6.49
C ILE A 243 17.48 5.05 -5.06
N ARG A 244 18.76 5.36 -4.84
CA ARG A 244 19.29 5.72 -3.52
C ARG A 244 18.64 6.98 -2.95
N ARG A 245 18.54 8.04 -3.76
CA ARG A 245 17.87 9.29 -3.34
C ARG A 245 16.42 9.05 -2.96
N ASN A 246 15.69 8.29 -3.77
CA ASN A 246 14.31 7.96 -3.47
C ASN A 246 14.19 7.10 -2.20
N ALA A 247 15.01 6.07 -2.04
CA ALA A 247 15.00 5.24 -0.84
C ALA A 247 15.31 6.05 0.45
N ALA A 248 16.14 7.10 0.36
CA ALA A 248 16.42 7.97 1.49
C ALA A 248 15.26 8.93 1.83
N LEU A 249 14.46 9.33 0.83
CA LEU A 249 13.40 10.32 0.98
C LEU A 249 12.01 9.70 1.15
N LEU A 250 11.77 8.51 0.62
CA LEU A 250 10.47 7.83 0.64
C LEU A 250 9.93 7.49 2.04
N PRO A 251 10.74 7.33 3.11
CA PRO A 251 10.18 7.21 4.47
C PRO A 251 9.24 8.36 4.86
N ALA A 252 9.39 9.56 4.25
CA ALA A 252 8.46 10.66 4.45
C ALA A 252 7.02 10.35 3.99
N TYR A 253 6.83 9.48 2.98
CA TYR A 253 5.51 8.99 2.59
C TYR A 253 4.85 8.18 3.70
N SER A 254 5.64 7.44 4.48
CA SER A 254 5.13 6.62 5.58
C SER A 254 4.50 7.46 6.70
N LEU A 255 4.92 8.73 6.86
CA LEU A 255 4.27 9.64 7.81
C LEU A 255 2.79 9.83 7.47
N VAL A 256 2.47 10.11 6.21
CA VAL A 256 1.07 10.30 5.77
C VAL A 256 0.27 8.99 5.89
N LEU A 257 0.90 7.83 5.66
CA LEU A 257 0.26 6.54 5.95
C LEU A 257 -0.09 6.41 7.44
N GLY A 258 0.79 6.88 8.33
CA GLY A 258 0.50 6.95 9.77
C GLY A 258 -0.70 7.83 10.09
N LEU A 259 -0.83 8.98 9.41
CA LEU A 259 -2.00 9.86 9.55
C LEU A 259 -3.28 9.18 9.04
N ILE A 260 -3.22 8.46 7.92
CA ILE A 260 -4.36 7.68 7.41
C ILE A 260 -4.76 6.57 8.39
N ALA A 261 -3.80 5.91 9.03
CA ALA A 261 -4.07 4.90 10.05
C ALA A 261 -4.94 5.44 11.21
N LEU A 262 -4.75 6.70 11.59
CA LEU A 262 -5.54 7.37 12.63
C LEU A 262 -7.04 7.51 12.28
N PHE A 263 -7.40 7.42 11.00
CA PHE A 263 -8.83 7.41 10.60
C PHE A 263 -9.59 6.23 11.22
N GLY A 264 -8.91 5.13 11.55
CA GLY A 264 -9.51 4.02 12.28
C GLY A 264 -10.01 4.41 13.67
N TYR A 265 -9.23 5.20 14.40
CA TYR A 265 -9.67 5.73 15.69
C TYR A 265 -10.76 6.81 15.53
N MET A 266 -10.66 7.68 14.51
CA MET A 266 -11.70 8.68 14.24
C MET A 266 -13.04 8.01 13.90
N ALA A 267 -13.02 6.99 13.04
CA ALA A 267 -14.22 6.25 12.68
C ALA A 267 -14.91 5.60 13.90
N ARG A 268 -14.13 5.21 14.91
CA ARG A 268 -14.65 4.66 16.16
C ARG A 268 -15.36 5.72 17.02
N ALA A 269 -14.94 6.97 16.93
CA ALA A 269 -15.48 8.08 17.72
C ALA A 269 -16.69 8.76 17.07
N VAL A 270 -17.03 8.42 15.82
CA VAL A 270 -18.27 8.92 15.18
C VAL A 270 -19.46 8.18 15.79
N PRO A 271 -20.48 8.90 16.28
CA PRO A 271 -21.74 8.27 16.73
C PRO A 271 -22.38 7.47 15.60
N ALA A 272 -22.90 6.28 15.91
CA ALA A 272 -23.60 5.41 14.97
C ALA A 272 -24.96 5.98 14.60
#